data_5682489ad1cf7f0238c91f226a51a4ee
#
_entry.id   5682489ad1cf7f0238c91f226a51a4ee
#
_cell.length_a   1.000
_cell.length_b   1.000
_cell.length_c   1.000
_cell.angle_alpha   90.00
_cell.angle_beta   90.00
_cell.angle_gamma   90.00
#
_symmetry.space_group_name_H-M   'P 1'
#
loop_
_entity.id
_entity.type
_entity.pdbx_description
1 polymer ?
#
loop_
_entity_poly.entity_id
_entity_poly.type
_entity_poly.pdbx_seq_one_letter_code
_entity_poly.pdbx_strand_id
1 'polypeptide(L)'
;MQIFWLMKTYSYLCIVKRKQKVYTLKFIDMSTQKKNQLKEIMFLAWQFVRKNGFTMGEALKCDWANMKLKARMADGIVKFHFQKVDGTVREAYGTLKATLLPPVNGTESRKKSDTVQVYYDTEKSAWRSFKKANLVTLE
;
A
#
# COMPACT_ATOMS: atom_id res chain seq x y z
N MET A 1 -35.03 -34.55 32.42
CA MET A 1 -33.65 -34.03 32.56
C MET A 1 -32.75 -34.22 31.31
N GLN A 2 -33.11 -35.02 30.34
CA GLN A 2 -32.29 -35.25 29.13
C GLN A 2 -32.38 -34.13 28.05
N ILE A 3 -33.46 -33.39 28.00
CA ILE A 3 -33.69 -32.36 26.96
C ILE A 3 -32.78 -31.09 27.19
N PHE A 4 -32.50 -30.79 28.44
CA PHE A 4 -31.66 -29.62 28.78
C PHE A 4 -30.19 -29.78 28.38
N TRP A 5 -29.68 -31.01 28.33
CA TRP A 5 -28.32 -31.32 27.95
C TRP A 5 -28.09 -31.21 26.44
N LEU A 6 -29.10 -31.61 25.65
CA LEU A 6 -29.07 -31.51 24.18
C LEU A 6 -29.08 -30.04 23.69
N MET A 7 -29.82 -29.16 24.37
CA MET A 7 -29.84 -27.74 23.99
C MET A 7 -28.53 -27.04 24.24
N LYS A 8 -27.77 -27.39 25.31
CA LYS A 8 -26.43 -26.82 25.56
C LYS A 8 -25.40 -27.26 24.53
N THR A 9 -25.43 -28.52 24.10
CA THR A 9 -24.50 -29.04 23.06
C THR A 9 -24.80 -28.44 21.68
N TYR A 10 -26.07 -28.22 21.35
CA TYR A 10 -26.47 -27.60 20.08
C TYR A 10 -26.06 -26.14 19.99
N SER A 11 -26.18 -25.39 21.09
CA SER A 11 -25.72 -24.01 21.20
C SER A 11 -24.21 -23.92 21.06
N TYR A 12 -23.46 -24.83 21.67
CA TYR A 12 -21.97 -24.85 21.59
C TYR A 12 -21.48 -25.16 20.17
N LEU A 13 -22.10 -26.12 19.48
CA LEU A 13 -21.79 -26.48 18.10
C LEU A 13 -22.10 -25.32 17.13
N CYS A 14 -23.14 -24.55 17.36
CA CYS A 14 -23.49 -23.39 16.54
C CYS A 14 -22.48 -22.24 16.71
N ILE A 15 -22.00 -22.02 17.93
CA ILE A 15 -20.98 -21.00 18.24
C ILE A 15 -19.62 -21.38 17.64
N VAL A 16 -19.23 -22.65 17.73
CA VAL A 16 -17.95 -23.14 17.16
C VAL A 16 -17.97 -23.06 15.63
N LYS A 17 -19.07 -23.47 14.96
CA LYS A 17 -19.23 -23.33 13.51
C LYS A 17 -19.21 -21.86 13.04
N ARG A 18 -19.80 -20.94 13.82
CA ARG A 18 -19.79 -19.51 13.51
C ARG A 18 -18.38 -18.91 13.65
N LYS A 19 -17.62 -19.29 14.68
CA LYS A 19 -16.20 -18.89 14.85
C LYS A 19 -15.32 -19.43 13.72
N GLN A 20 -15.45 -20.69 13.34
CA GLN A 20 -14.69 -21.27 12.22
C GLN A 20 -14.98 -20.57 10.89
N LYS A 21 -16.24 -20.20 10.61
CA LYS A 21 -16.61 -19.47 9.39
C LYS A 21 -15.98 -18.07 9.34
N VAL A 22 -15.86 -17.39 10.48
CA VAL A 22 -15.19 -16.09 10.58
C VAL A 22 -13.67 -16.21 10.35
N TYR A 23 -13.03 -17.23 10.89
CA TYR A 23 -11.59 -17.45 10.66
C TYR A 23 -11.28 -17.80 9.20
N THR A 24 -12.09 -18.64 8.55
CA THR A 24 -11.92 -18.99 7.13
C THR A 24 -12.13 -17.79 6.21
N LEU A 25 -13.14 -16.96 6.46
CA LEU A 25 -13.37 -15.74 5.68
C LEU A 25 -12.21 -14.75 5.81
N LYS A 26 -11.69 -14.57 7.03
CA LYS A 26 -10.53 -13.69 7.29
C LYS A 26 -9.24 -14.19 6.60
N PHE A 27 -9.05 -15.51 6.54
CA PHE A 27 -7.90 -16.13 5.87
C PHE A 27 -7.98 -16.02 4.35
N ILE A 28 -9.18 -16.17 3.77
CA ILE A 28 -9.43 -16.00 2.33
C ILE A 28 -9.21 -14.54 1.92
N ASP A 29 -9.67 -13.58 2.70
CA ASP A 29 -9.50 -12.16 2.43
C ASP A 29 -8.02 -11.76 2.41
N MET A 30 -7.23 -12.18 3.41
CA MET A 30 -5.78 -11.92 3.45
C MET A 30 -5.02 -12.53 2.26
N SER A 31 -5.41 -13.71 1.79
CA SER A 31 -4.77 -14.35 0.63
C SER A 31 -5.09 -13.62 -0.67
N THR A 32 -6.31 -13.12 -0.81
CA THR A 32 -6.77 -12.37 -1.97
C THR A 32 -6.09 -11.00 -2.04
N GLN A 33 -5.95 -10.30 -0.92
CA GLN A 33 -5.23 -9.02 -0.84
C GLN A 33 -3.76 -9.17 -1.25
N LYS A 34 -3.06 -10.20 -0.75
CA LYS A 34 -1.67 -10.48 -1.15
C LYS A 34 -1.54 -10.77 -2.65
N LYS A 35 -2.47 -11.56 -3.22
CA LYS A 35 -2.48 -11.84 -4.66
C LYS A 35 -2.68 -10.57 -5.49
N ASN A 36 -3.59 -9.68 -5.06
CA ASN A 36 -3.83 -8.43 -5.76
C ASN A 36 -2.62 -7.50 -5.68
N GLN A 37 -1.96 -7.40 -4.53
CA GLN A 37 -0.71 -6.65 -4.37
C GLN A 37 0.40 -7.17 -5.30
N LEU A 38 0.57 -8.48 -5.39
CA LEU A 38 1.55 -9.10 -6.30
C LEU A 38 1.25 -8.80 -7.77
N LYS A 39 -0.03 -8.82 -8.17
CA LYS A 39 -0.44 -8.42 -9.52
C LYS A 39 -0.09 -6.96 -9.82
N GLU A 40 -0.36 -6.05 -8.90
CA GLU A 40 -0.03 -4.63 -9.04
C GLU A 40 1.48 -4.42 -9.19
N ILE A 41 2.28 -5.10 -8.35
CA ILE A 41 3.75 -5.08 -8.43
C ILE A 41 4.22 -5.55 -9.81
N MET A 42 3.75 -6.71 -10.26
CA MET A 42 4.14 -7.24 -11.57
C MET A 42 3.74 -6.32 -12.72
N PHE A 43 2.54 -5.75 -12.65
CA PHE A 43 2.06 -4.82 -13.67
C PHE A 43 2.93 -3.56 -13.76
N LEU A 44 3.27 -2.96 -12.61
CA LEU A 44 4.11 -1.78 -12.55
C LEU A 44 5.56 -2.07 -12.95
N ALA A 45 6.11 -3.21 -12.52
CA ALA A 45 7.43 -3.65 -12.93
C ALA A 45 7.54 -3.79 -14.47
N TRP A 46 6.55 -4.40 -15.12
CA TRP A 46 6.50 -4.47 -16.58
C TRP A 46 6.41 -3.10 -17.24
N GLN A 47 5.72 -2.12 -16.63
CA GLN A 47 5.73 -0.75 -17.15
C GLN A 47 7.12 -0.12 -17.06
N PHE A 48 7.86 -0.34 -15.97
CA PHE A 48 9.23 0.17 -15.82
C PHE A 48 10.19 -0.46 -16.85
N VAL A 49 10.08 -1.74 -17.11
CA VAL A 49 10.85 -2.41 -18.16
C VAL A 49 10.57 -1.78 -19.53
N ARG A 50 9.29 -1.60 -19.89
CA ARG A 50 8.91 -1.09 -21.21
C ARG A 50 9.20 0.39 -21.42
N LYS A 51 9.01 1.22 -20.38
CA LYS A 51 9.12 2.68 -20.51
C LYS A 51 10.49 3.23 -20.12
N ASN A 52 11.15 2.59 -19.17
CA ASN A 52 12.39 3.08 -18.58
C ASN A 52 13.60 2.22 -18.95
N GLY A 53 13.41 1.08 -19.62
CA GLY A 53 14.49 0.18 -19.99
C GLY A 53 15.12 -0.59 -18.83
N PHE A 54 14.43 -0.70 -17.69
CA PHE A 54 14.93 -1.45 -16.53
C PHE A 54 14.98 -2.95 -16.84
N THR A 55 15.93 -3.64 -16.22
CA THR A 55 15.83 -5.11 -16.14
C THR A 55 14.67 -5.48 -15.22
N MET A 56 14.08 -6.67 -15.41
CA MET A 56 12.96 -7.12 -14.56
C MET A 56 13.34 -7.12 -13.07
N GLY A 57 14.59 -7.50 -12.74
CA GLY A 57 15.08 -7.52 -11.37
C GLY A 57 15.14 -6.12 -10.74
N GLU A 58 15.63 -5.13 -11.48
CA GLU A 58 15.66 -3.71 -11.03
C GLU A 58 14.26 -3.13 -10.90
N ALA A 59 13.38 -3.40 -11.85
CA ALA A 59 12.01 -2.97 -11.83
C ALA A 59 11.26 -3.49 -10.60
N LEU A 60 11.40 -4.77 -10.28
CA LEU A 60 10.81 -5.38 -9.09
C LEU A 60 11.39 -4.79 -7.78
N LYS A 61 12.70 -4.60 -7.69
CA LYS A 61 13.32 -3.96 -6.51
C LYS A 61 12.78 -2.55 -6.30
N CYS A 62 12.69 -1.77 -7.37
CA CYS A 62 12.17 -0.40 -7.33
C CYS A 62 10.70 -0.37 -6.89
N ASP A 63 9.87 -1.28 -7.39
CA ASP A 63 8.45 -1.32 -7.05
C ASP A 63 8.22 -1.78 -5.60
N TRP A 64 8.95 -2.77 -5.13
CA TRP A 64 8.95 -3.16 -3.72
C TRP A 64 9.37 -2.02 -2.79
N ALA A 65 10.38 -1.23 -3.18
CA ALA A 65 10.79 -0.06 -2.41
C ALA A 65 9.68 1.00 -2.36
N ASN A 66 9.00 1.26 -3.47
CA ASN A 66 7.85 2.17 -3.52
C ASN A 66 6.67 1.69 -2.65
N MET A 67 6.38 0.39 -2.62
CA MET A 67 5.36 -0.15 -1.73
C MET A 67 5.71 0.03 -0.25
N LYS A 68 6.95 -0.26 0.12
CA LYS A 68 7.45 -0.04 1.50
C LYS A 68 7.37 1.43 1.87
N LEU A 69 7.79 2.33 0.97
CA LEU A 69 7.71 3.77 1.18
C LEU A 69 6.26 4.22 1.42
N LYS A 70 5.32 3.78 0.58
CA LYS A 70 3.90 4.11 0.72
C LYS A 70 3.33 3.63 2.05
N ALA A 71 3.66 2.40 2.47
CA ALA A 71 3.22 1.85 3.76
C ALA A 71 3.76 2.66 4.94
N ARG A 72 5.07 2.97 4.94
CA ARG A 72 5.68 3.79 5.99
C ARG A 72 5.12 5.22 6.04
N MET A 73 4.86 5.85 4.89
CA MET A 73 4.23 7.17 4.83
C MET A 73 2.81 7.19 5.41
N ALA A 74 2.07 6.08 5.34
CA ALA A 74 0.76 5.95 5.97
C ALA A 74 0.84 5.92 7.50
N ASP A 75 1.94 5.40 8.05
CA ASP A 75 2.18 5.33 9.49
C ASP A 75 2.76 6.63 10.08
N GLY A 76 3.57 7.35 9.29
CA GLY A 76 4.23 8.56 9.78
C GLY A 76 4.95 9.37 8.71
N ILE A 77 5.91 10.18 9.16
CA ILE A 77 6.79 10.96 8.29
C ILE A 77 8.00 10.08 7.95
N VAL A 78 8.34 10.01 6.67
CA VAL A 78 9.46 9.20 6.17
C VAL A 78 10.40 10.07 5.36
N LYS A 79 11.68 9.92 5.62
CA LYS A 79 12.75 10.50 4.83
C LYS A 79 13.07 9.58 3.66
N PHE A 80 13.15 10.14 2.46
CA PHE A 80 13.50 9.38 1.26
C PHE A 80 14.18 10.29 0.22
N HIS A 81 14.90 9.65 -0.69
CA HIS A 81 15.61 10.33 -1.77
C HIS A 81 15.09 9.88 -3.12
N PHE A 82 14.88 10.82 -4.01
CA PHE A 82 14.48 10.53 -5.39
C PHE A 82 15.20 11.45 -6.38
N GLN A 83 15.40 10.96 -7.60
CA GLN A 83 15.97 11.74 -8.68
C GLN A 83 14.89 12.56 -9.37
N LYS A 84 15.12 13.86 -9.50
CA LYS A 84 14.25 14.73 -10.28
C LYS A 84 14.45 14.50 -11.79
N VAL A 85 13.61 15.15 -12.60
CA VAL A 85 13.70 15.08 -14.07
C VAL A 85 14.97 15.74 -14.57
N ASP A 86 15.53 16.72 -13.85
CA ASP A 86 16.79 17.41 -14.13
C ASP A 86 18.05 16.59 -13.76
N GLY A 87 17.86 15.35 -13.25
CA GLY A 87 18.94 14.46 -12.83
C GLY A 87 19.44 14.68 -11.41
N THR A 88 19.06 15.77 -10.73
CA THR A 88 19.49 16.03 -9.35
C THR A 88 18.76 15.16 -8.35
N VAL A 89 19.46 14.66 -7.33
CA VAL A 89 18.86 13.91 -6.22
C VAL A 89 18.28 14.89 -5.23
N ARG A 90 17.02 14.64 -4.84
CA ARG A 90 16.31 15.41 -3.83
C ARG A 90 16.03 14.57 -2.62
N GLU A 91 16.31 15.12 -1.45
CA GLU A 91 15.84 14.65 -0.16
C GLU A 91 14.42 15.21 0.10
N ALA A 92 13.55 14.39 0.65
CA ALA A 92 12.18 14.77 0.97
C ALA A 92 11.67 14.07 2.23
N TYR A 93 10.85 14.78 3.00
CA TYR A 93 10.15 14.28 4.18
C TYR A 93 8.67 14.21 3.88
N GLY A 94 8.20 13.03 3.53
CA GLY A 94 6.82 12.81 3.07
C GLY A 94 5.96 12.04 4.05
N THR A 95 4.67 12.36 4.07
CA THR A 95 3.66 11.62 4.84
C THR A 95 2.37 11.46 4.05
N LEU A 96 1.64 10.38 4.36
CA LEU A 96 0.25 10.13 3.91
C LEU A 96 -0.67 9.87 5.10
N LYS A 97 -0.18 10.11 6.33
CA LYS A 97 -0.95 9.90 7.55
C LYS A 97 -2.08 10.91 7.65
N ALA A 98 -3.32 10.43 7.70
CA ALA A 98 -4.53 11.27 7.68
C ALA A 98 -4.54 12.38 8.76
N THR A 99 -3.93 12.13 9.93
CA THR A 99 -3.85 13.11 11.02
C THR A 99 -2.90 14.28 10.77
N LEU A 100 -1.96 14.12 9.82
CA LEU A 100 -0.95 15.12 9.46
C LEU A 100 -1.25 15.83 8.14
N LEU A 101 -2.32 15.43 7.47
CA LEU A 101 -2.70 16.01 6.18
C LEU A 101 -3.64 17.21 6.38
N PRO A 102 -3.45 18.31 5.62
CA PRO A 102 -4.42 19.39 5.61
C PRO A 102 -5.73 18.92 4.96
N PRO A 103 -6.88 19.53 5.30
CA PRO A 103 -8.14 19.24 4.65
C PRO A 103 -8.02 19.49 3.14
N VAL A 104 -8.33 18.45 2.35
CA VAL A 104 -8.21 18.51 0.89
C VAL A 104 -9.58 18.83 0.29
N ASN A 105 -9.77 20.04 -0.19
CA ASN A 105 -10.91 20.43 -1.01
C ASN A 105 -10.67 20.02 -2.47
N GLY A 106 -10.61 18.71 -2.73
CA GLY A 106 -10.28 18.19 -4.05
C GLY A 106 -11.44 17.47 -4.70
N THR A 107 -11.72 17.78 -5.94
CA THR A 107 -12.57 16.98 -6.81
C THR A 107 -11.87 15.65 -7.12
N GLU A 108 -12.50 14.53 -6.78
CA GLU A 108 -11.99 13.17 -7.01
C GLU A 108 -11.89 12.77 -8.51
N SER A 109 -12.14 13.68 -9.42
CA SER A 109 -12.26 13.41 -10.86
C SER A 109 -10.93 13.19 -11.59
N ARG A 110 -9.78 13.38 -10.95
CA ARG A 110 -8.47 13.16 -11.58
C ARG A 110 -8.07 11.70 -11.56
N LYS A 111 -7.82 11.13 -12.74
CA LYS A 111 -7.25 9.77 -12.86
C LYS A 111 -5.92 9.69 -12.12
N LYS A 112 -5.82 8.79 -11.15
CA LYS A 112 -4.55 8.50 -10.47
C LYS A 112 -3.59 7.84 -11.46
N SER A 113 -2.38 8.37 -11.56
CA SER A 113 -1.33 7.74 -12.37
C SER A 113 -0.63 6.66 -11.55
N ASP A 114 -0.56 5.44 -12.09
CA ASP A 114 0.08 4.31 -11.39
C ASP A 114 1.60 4.48 -11.27
N THR A 115 2.21 5.26 -12.16
CA THR A 115 3.66 5.49 -12.22
C THR A 115 4.15 6.66 -11.37
N VAL A 116 3.23 7.43 -10.77
CA VAL A 116 3.55 8.60 -9.95
C VAL A 116 3.10 8.37 -8.52
N GLN A 117 3.96 8.71 -7.56
CA GLN A 117 3.64 8.73 -6.14
C GLN A 117 3.41 10.16 -5.69
N VAL A 118 2.22 10.43 -5.15
CA VAL A 118 1.87 11.70 -4.50
C VAL A 118 2.13 11.58 -3.01
N TYR A 119 2.66 12.62 -2.39
CA TYR A 119 2.91 12.70 -0.95
C TYR A 119 2.78 14.14 -0.46
N TYR A 120 2.56 14.32 0.82
CA TYR A 120 2.59 15.61 1.48
C TYR A 120 4.00 15.86 2.04
N ASP A 121 4.67 16.87 1.55
CA ASP A 121 6.01 17.28 1.99
C ASP A 121 5.87 18.15 3.24
N THR A 122 6.37 17.67 4.38
CA THR A 122 6.24 18.35 5.68
C THR A 122 7.13 19.56 5.80
N GLU A 123 8.30 19.60 5.12
CA GLU A 123 9.18 20.76 5.13
C GLU A 123 8.63 21.92 4.30
N LYS A 124 8.02 21.60 3.17
CA LYS A 124 7.48 22.62 2.26
C LYS A 124 5.99 22.87 2.48
N SER A 125 5.34 22.13 3.41
CA SER A 125 3.90 22.23 3.69
C SER A 125 3.04 22.20 2.44
N ALA A 126 3.37 21.33 1.48
CA ALA A 126 2.74 21.28 0.17
C ALA A 126 2.64 19.85 -0.38
N TRP A 127 1.58 19.60 -1.18
CA TRP A 127 1.46 18.38 -1.93
C TRP A 127 2.46 18.32 -3.08
N ARG A 128 3.21 17.25 -3.14
CA ARG A 128 4.21 17.00 -4.16
C ARG A 128 4.08 15.60 -4.73
N SER A 129 4.76 15.37 -5.85
CA SER A 129 4.78 14.07 -6.49
C SER A 129 6.15 13.78 -7.11
N PHE A 130 6.48 12.50 -7.23
CA PHE A 130 7.66 12.02 -7.95
C PHE A 130 7.33 10.79 -8.78
N LYS A 131 8.13 10.51 -9.81
CA LYS A 131 8.02 9.29 -10.60
C LYS A 131 8.55 8.12 -9.78
N LYS A 132 7.77 7.07 -9.60
CA LYS A 132 8.14 5.88 -8.81
C LYS A 132 9.44 5.23 -9.31
N ALA A 133 9.70 5.26 -10.62
CA ALA A 133 10.95 4.77 -11.21
C ALA A 133 12.21 5.53 -10.76
N ASN A 134 12.05 6.74 -10.23
CA ASN A 134 13.15 7.62 -9.83
C ASN A 134 13.47 7.53 -8.33
N LEU A 135 12.86 6.61 -7.59
CA LEU A 135 13.16 6.38 -6.18
C LEU A 135 14.59 5.84 -6.04
N VAL A 136 15.42 6.49 -5.22
CA VAL A 136 16.84 6.13 -5.01
C VAL A 136 17.01 5.36 -3.71
N THR A 137 16.61 5.95 -2.58
CA THR A 137 16.84 5.36 -1.25
C THR A 137 15.71 5.68 -0.29
N LEU A 138 15.51 4.79 0.66
CA LEU A 138 14.54 4.83 1.76
C LEU A 138 15.32 4.74 3.07
N GLU A 139 15.09 5.68 3.99
CA GLU A 139 15.65 5.67 5.35
C GLU A 139 14.60 5.32 6.42
#